data_c4f352aaed4ba7ea31fabf463e9338e0
#
_entry.id   c4f352aaed4ba7ea31fabf463e9338e0
#
_cell.length_a   1.000
_cell.length_b   1.000
_cell.length_c   1.000
_cell.angle_alpha   90.00
_cell.angle_beta   90.00
_cell.angle_gamma   90.00
#
_symmetry.space_group_name_H-M   'P 1'
#
loop_
_entity.id
_entity.type
_entity.pdbx_description
1 polymer ?
#
loop_
_entity_poly.entity_id
_entity_poly.type
_entity_poly.pdbx_seq_one_letter_code
_entity_poly.pdbx_strand_id
1 'polypeptide(L)'
;SSSAMNLAQTPVYSFISALIELQTNGYRRDTGRYSYEAVQAVLKHPYTRQLSPSAEKLEKQLTKDNRFYPLPSELKQDEFLEQVFTPQTGISALCQYLTDTLREVSILYRQEQETDDIFNQLYRESLFKSYTLINRLLSLIDSGELNLQTDTLKRLLCRLLATSNIPFHGEPAIGM
;
A
#
# COMPACT_ATOMS: atom_id res chain seq x y z
N SER A 1 -16.51 -16.03 13.37
CA SER A 1 -17.15 -15.43 14.41
C SER A 1 -16.90 -13.95 14.47
N SER A 2 -17.60 -13.29 15.34
CA SER A 2 -17.55 -11.86 15.42
C SER A 2 -16.22 -11.35 15.96
N SER A 3 -15.32 -12.20 16.36
CA SER A 3 -14.06 -11.75 16.90
C SER A 3 -12.95 -11.64 15.87
N ALA A 4 -13.30 -11.56 14.59
CA ALA A 4 -12.31 -11.41 13.54
C ALA A 4 -12.71 -10.25 12.62
N MET A 5 -11.71 -9.56 12.09
CA MET A 5 -11.92 -8.51 11.13
C MET A 5 -11.32 -8.95 9.79
N ASN A 6 -12.03 -8.71 8.71
CA ASN A 6 -11.50 -9.02 7.38
C ASN A 6 -10.42 -7.99 7.04
N LEU A 7 -9.28 -8.46 6.54
CA LEU A 7 -8.18 -7.59 6.19
C LEU A 7 -8.59 -6.55 5.14
N ALA A 8 -9.52 -6.88 4.27
CA ALA A 8 -10.00 -5.95 3.25
C ALA A 8 -10.70 -4.72 3.84
N GLN A 9 -11.07 -4.76 5.12
CA GLN A 9 -11.72 -3.63 5.77
C GLN A 9 -10.72 -2.68 6.43
N THR A 10 -9.44 -2.92 6.26
CA THR A 10 -8.40 -2.10 6.90
C THR A 10 -7.81 -1.09 5.93
N PRO A 11 -7.26 0.01 6.42
CA PRO A 11 -6.63 1.00 5.55
C PRO A 11 -5.41 0.45 4.82
N VAL A 12 -4.74 -0.57 5.37
CA VAL A 12 -3.58 -1.11 4.68
C VAL A 12 -4.00 -1.82 3.39
N TYR A 13 -5.17 -2.47 3.38
CA TYR A 13 -5.63 -3.13 2.16
C TYR A 13 -5.91 -2.10 1.05
N SER A 14 -6.61 -1.03 1.37
CA SER A 14 -6.91 -0.01 0.38
C SER A 14 -5.63 0.68 -0.10
N PHE A 15 -4.64 0.80 0.77
CA PHE A 15 -3.37 1.40 0.38
C PHE A 15 -2.61 0.48 -0.58
N ILE A 16 -2.51 -0.79 -0.24
CA ILE A 16 -1.83 -1.76 -1.11
C ILE A 16 -2.52 -1.84 -2.47
N SER A 17 -3.86 -1.87 -2.46
CA SER A 17 -4.61 -1.91 -3.71
C SER A 17 -4.33 -0.68 -4.57
N ALA A 18 -4.26 0.50 -3.96
CA ALA A 18 -3.98 1.72 -4.68
C ALA A 18 -2.55 1.71 -5.25
N LEU A 19 -1.59 1.18 -4.49
CA LEU A 19 -0.21 1.11 -4.96
C LEU A 19 -0.06 0.12 -6.12
N ILE A 20 -0.72 -1.02 -6.03
CA ILE A 20 -0.68 -2.01 -7.11
C ILE A 20 -1.31 -1.42 -8.37
N GLU A 21 -2.46 -0.79 -8.21
CA GLU A 21 -3.13 -0.16 -9.36
C GLU A 21 -2.26 0.92 -9.97
N LEU A 22 -1.61 1.72 -9.15
CA LEU A 22 -0.72 2.77 -9.63
C LEU A 22 0.38 2.22 -10.53
N GLN A 23 1.01 1.13 -10.11
CA GLN A 23 2.16 0.58 -10.82
C GLN A 23 1.78 -0.36 -11.97
N THR A 24 0.53 -0.78 -12.05
CA THR A 24 0.08 -1.66 -13.12
C THR A 24 -0.72 -0.87 -14.14
N ASN A 25 -2.02 -0.68 -13.91
CA ASN A 25 -2.88 0.02 -14.86
C ASN A 25 -2.66 1.53 -14.87
N GLY A 26 -2.21 2.07 -13.74
CA GLY A 26 -2.02 3.52 -13.62
C GLY A 26 -0.78 4.05 -14.33
N TYR A 27 0.20 3.19 -14.60
CA TYR A 27 1.41 3.62 -15.26
C TYR A 27 1.40 3.19 -16.73
N ARG A 28 1.53 4.15 -17.62
CA ARG A 28 1.55 3.89 -19.06
C ARG A 28 2.99 3.77 -19.53
N ARG A 29 3.38 2.55 -19.85
CA ARG A 29 4.78 2.30 -20.22
C ARG A 29 5.16 2.93 -21.57
N ASP A 30 4.18 3.12 -22.46
CA ASP A 30 4.45 3.73 -23.76
C ASP A 30 4.78 5.22 -23.64
N THR A 31 4.17 5.91 -22.68
CA THR A 31 4.41 7.35 -22.52
C THR A 31 5.25 7.69 -21.29
N GLY A 32 5.45 6.74 -20.39
CA GLY A 32 6.15 6.99 -19.14
C GLY A 32 5.39 7.87 -18.17
N ARG A 33 4.06 7.89 -18.27
CA ARG A 33 3.22 8.77 -17.46
C ARG A 33 2.25 7.97 -16.62
N TYR A 34 1.88 8.54 -15.48
CA TYR A 34 0.86 7.96 -14.63
C TYR A 34 -0.49 8.58 -14.98
N SER A 35 -1.58 7.83 -14.72
CA SER A 35 -2.91 8.40 -14.85
C SER A 35 -3.26 9.17 -13.56
N TYR A 36 -3.94 10.29 -13.70
CA TYR A 36 -4.29 11.11 -12.55
C TYR A 36 -5.17 10.36 -11.57
N GLU A 37 -6.09 9.53 -12.06
CA GLU A 37 -6.97 8.78 -11.17
C GLU A 37 -6.18 7.89 -10.21
N ALA A 38 -5.19 7.17 -10.72
CA ALA A 38 -4.37 6.29 -9.88
C ALA A 38 -3.49 7.11 -8.94
N VAL A 39 -2.95 8.23 -9.41
CA VAL A 39 -2.14 9.12 -8.59
C VAL A 39 -2.98 9.71 -7.46
N GLN A 40 -4.18 10.16 -7.80
CA GLN A 40 -5.06 10.79 -6.82
C GLN A 40 -5.44 9.82 -5.70
N ALA A 41 -5.73 8.57 -6.05
CA ALA A 41 -6.09 7.57 -5.05
C ALA A 41 -4.98 7.39 -4.00
N VAL A 42 -3.73 7.45 -4.44
CA VAL A 42 -2.59 7.33 -3.53
C VAL A 42 -2.38 8.63 -2.74
N LEU A 43 -2.44 9.78 -3.41
CA LEU A 43 -2.20 11.06 -2.75
C LEU A 43 -3.24 11.37 -1.68
N LYS A 44 -4.48 10.91 -1.87
CA LYS A 44 -5.55 11.17 -0.90
C LYS A 44 -5.60 10.15 0.22
N HIS A 45 -4.86 9.07 0.12
CA HIS A 45 -4.91 8.03 1.16
C HIS A 45 -4.33 8.57 2.48
N PRO A 46 -4.96 8.24 3.61
CA PRO A 46 -4.48 8.73 4.91
C PRO A 46 -3.02 8.43 5.20
N TYR A 47 -2.51 7.27 4.79
CA TYR A 47 -1.11 6.95 5.03
C TYR A 47 -0.19 7.92 4.29
N THR A 48 -0.51 8.21 3.03
CA THR A 48 0.28 9.16 2.26
C THR A 48 0.25 10.53 2.90
N ARG A 49 -0.95 10.97 3.33
CA ARG A 49 -1.09 12.30 3.96
C ARG A 49 -0.28 12.42 5.23
N GLN A 50 -0.11 11.32 5.97
CA GLN A 50 0.66 11.35 7.21
C GLN A 50 2.16 11.25 6.97
N LEU A 51 2.59 10.63 5.89
CA LEU A 51 4.01 10.41 5.62
C LEU A 51 4.62 11.43 4.67
N SER A 52 3.79 12.10 3.87
CA SER A 52 4.28 13.04 2.87
C SER A 52 3.81 14.45 3.20
N PRO A 53 4.72 15.35 3.48
CA PRO A 53 4.33 16.74 3.71
C PRO A 53 3.89 17.45 2.44
N SER A 54 4.20 16.90 1.27
CA SER A 54 3.89 17.55 -0.02
C SER A 54 2.63 17.01 -0.68
N ALA A 55 2.04 15.92 -0.16
CA ALA A 55 0.97 15.23 -0.87
C ALA A 55 -0.26 16.08 -1.12
N GLU A 56 -0.70 16.83 -0.12
CA GLU A 56 -1.90 17.63 -0.26
C GLU A 56 -1.72 18.76 -1.27
N LYS A 57 -0.60 19.44 -1.18
CA LYS A 57 -0.31 20.54 -2.10
C LYS A 57 -0.19 20.02 -3.53
N LEU A 58 0.48 18.90 -3.70
CA LEU A 58 0.65 18.30 -5.02
C LEU A 58 -0.70 17.93 -5.62
N GLU A 59 -1.57 17.30 -4.84
CA GLU A 59 -2.87 16.89 -5.33
C GLU A 59 -3.70 18.08 -5.78
N LYS A 60 -3.67 19.16 -5.00
CA LYS A 60 -4.38 20.38 -5.37
C LYS A 60 -3.82 21.01 -6.65
N GLN A 61 -2.51 20.96 -6.79
CA GLN A 61 -1.86 21.55 -7.98
C GLN A 61 -2.21 20.76 -9.24
N LEU A 62 -2.17 19.44 -9.16
CA LEU A 62 -2.52 18.60 -10.30
C LEU A 62 -3.96 18.84 -10.74
N THR A 63 -4.87 18.98 -9.79
CA THR A 63 -6.26 19.26 -10.09
C THR A 63 -6.42 20.62 -10.74
N LYS A 64 -5.76 21.63 -10.17
CA LYS A 64 -5.85 23.00 -10.67
C LYS A 64 -5.33 23.10 -12.10
N ASP A 65 -4.22 22.40 -12.39
CA ASP A 65 -3.58 22.46 -13.68
C ASP A 65 -4.14 21.45 -14.68
N ASN A 66 -5.16 20.70 -14.31
CA ASN A 66 -5.76 19.68 -15.16
C ASN A 66 -4.73 18.70 -15.69
N ARG A 67 -3.81 18.25 -14.81
CA ARG A 67 -2.77 17.32 -15.21
C ARG A 67 -3.31 15.89 -15.16
N PHE A 68 -3.84 15.42 -16.29
CA PHE A 68 -4.44 14.09 -16.35
C PHE A 68 -3.40 12.97 -16.47
N TYR A 69 -2.22 13.28 -16.96
CA TYR A 69 -1.18 12.28 -17.15
C TYR A 69 0.18 12.86 -16.72
N PRO A 70 0.39 13.00 -15.40
CA PRO A 70 1.66 13.56 -14.91
C PRO A 70 2.84 12.60 -15.12
N LEU A 71 4.01 13.17 -15.30
CA LEU A 71 5.25 12.41 -15.35
C LEU A 71 5.68 12.07 -13.92
N PRO A 72 6.41 10.96 -13.72
CA PRO A 72 6.94 10.65 -12.40
C PRO A 72 7.73 11.81 -11.78
N SER A 73 8.51 12.52 -12.60
CA SER A 73 9.31 13.64 -12.10
C SER A 73 8.48 14.76 -11.51
N GLU A 74 7.23 14.91 -11.97
CA GLU A 74 6.34 15.93 -11.43
C GLU A 74 5.78 15.53 -10.08
N LEU A 75 5.81 14.25 -9.74
CA LEU A 75 5.20 13.72 -8.54
C LEU A 75 6.18 13.53 -7.38
N LYS A 76 7.47 13.52 -7.66
CA LYS A 76 8.50 13.22 -6.66
C LYS A 76 8.85 14.47 -5.86
N GLN A 77 7.89 14.95 -5.08
CA GLN A 77 8.04 16.22 -4.37
C GLN A 77 8.66 16.08 -2.97
N ASP A 78 8.80 14.89 -2.45
CA ASP A 78 9.50 14.61 -1.21
C ASP A 78 9.97 13.16 -1.24
N GLU A 79 10.68 12.72 -0.19
CA GLU A 79 11.26 11.38 -0.16
C GLU A 79 10.23 10.27 -0.26
N PHE A 80 9.12 10.41 0.45
CA PHE A 80 8.09 9.38 0.41
C PHE A 80 7.46 9.30 -0.98
N LEU A 81 7.15 10.45 -1.56
CA LEU A 81 6.55 10.49 -2.90
C LEU A 81 7.54 10.01 -3.97
N GLU A 82 8.82 10.22 -3.76
CA GLU A 82 9.81 9.71 -4.70
C GLU A 82 9.79 8.19 -4.70
N GLN A 83 9.73 7.58 -3.53
CA GLN A 83 9.65 6.13 -3.41
C GLN A 83 8.37 5.60 -4.05
N VAL A 84 7.25 6.24 -3.77
CA VAL A 84 5.94 5.79 -4.26
C VAL A 84 5.80 5.94 -5.77
N PHE A 85 6.29 7.03 -6.33
CA PHE A 85 6.09 7.34 -7.75
C PHE A 85 7.30 7.00 -8.63
N THR A 86 8.12 6.06 -8.20
CA THR A 86 9.15 5.48 -9.04
C THR A 86 8.55 4.24 -9.71
N PRO A 87 8.48 4.23 -11.05
CA PRO A 87 7.88 3.09 -11.75
C PRO A 87 8.60 1.78 -11.45
N GLN A 88 7.84 0.70 -11.36
CA GLN A 88 8.37 -0.62 -11.06
C GLN A 88 8.14 -1.55 -12.22
N THR A 89 9.15 -2.33 -12.60
CA THR A 89 9.05 -3.27 -13.71
C THR A 89 9.25 -4.68 -13.21
N GLY A 90 8.26 -5.53 -13.42
CA GLY A 90 8.34 -6.94 -13.05
C GLY A 90 7.77 -7.21 -11.68
N ILE A 91 7.49 -8.50 -11.44
CA ILE A 91 6.76 -8.87 -10.22
C ILE A 91 7.65 -8.81 -8.98
N SER A 92 8.93 -9.14 -9.10
CA SER A 92 9.84 -9.06 -7.96
C SER A 92 9.98 -7.62 -7.51
N ALA A 93 10.17 -6.69 -8.47
CA ALA A 93 10.28 -5.27 -8.13
C ALA A 93 9.00 -4.75 -7.51
N LEU A 94 7.83 -5.18 -8.01
CA LEU A 94 6.57 -4.74 -7.46
C LEU A 94 6.40 -5.21 -6.02
N CYS A 95 6.71 -6.47 -5.73
CA CYS A 95 6.61 -6.97 -4.36
C CYS A 95 7.59 -6.26 -3.42
N GLN A 96 8.82 -6.01 -3.88
CA GLN A 96 9.80 -5.29 -3.09
C GLN A 96 9.33 -3.86 -2.82
N TYR A 97 8.76 -3.23 -3.83
CA TYR A 97 8.19 -1.88 -3.70
C TYR A 97 7.09 -1.86 -2.64
N LEU A 98 6.22 -2.85 -2.64
CA LEU A 98 5.13 -2.92 -1.66
C LEU A 98 5.69 -3.10 -0.25
N THR A 99 6.64 -4.02 -0.06
CA THR A 99 7.20 -4.24 1.28
C THR A 99 7.99 -3.02 1.76
N ASP A 100 8.73 -2.36 0.86
CA ASP A 100 9.47 -1.16 1.24
C ASP A 100 8.53 -0.03 1.65
N THR A 101 7.43 0.13 0.92
CA THR A 101 6.47 1.18 1.23
C THR A 101 5.73 0.88 2.53
N LEU A 102 5.36 -0.39 2.76
CA LEU A 102 4.73 -0.77 4.01
C LEU A 102 5.66 -0.57 5.21
N ARG A 103 6.96 -0.73 4.99
CA ARG A 103 7.94 -0.46 6.04
C ARG A 103 7.91 1.01 6.44
N GLU A 104 7.74 1.91 5.46
CA GLU A 104 7.60 3.33 5.77
C GLU A 104 6.30 3.58 6.53
N VAL A 105 5.21 2.91 6.13
CA VAL A 105 3.93 3.06 6.85
C VAL A 105 4.06 2.60 8.30
N SER A 106 4.91 1.62 8.57
CA SER A 106 5.07 1.11 9.93
C SER A 106 5.55 2.18 10.91
N ILE A 107 6.16 3.25 10.40
CA ILE A 107 6.60 4.35 11.25
C ILE A 107 5.41 4.98 11.95
N LEU A 108 4.25 5.00 11.32
CA LEU A 108 3.05 5.59 11.92
C LEU A 108 2.57 4.83 13.14
N TYR A 109 3.02 3.58 13.33
CA TYR A 109 2.58 2.73 14.43
C TYR A 109 3.70 2.44 15.43
N ARG A 110 4.88 3.03 15.25
CA ARG A 110 6.00 2.75 16.13
C ARG A 110 5.84 3.30 17.53
N GLN A 111 5.21 4.47 17.62
CA GLN A 111 5.05 5.08 18.92
C GLN A 111 3.77 4.59 19.55
N GLU A 112 3.85 3.34 20.04
CA GLU A 112 2.73 2.80 20.63
C GLU A 112 2.43 3.45 21.88
N GLN A 113 1.22 3.79 22.14
CA GLN A 113 0.78 4.37 23.37
C GLN A 113 -0.01 3.33 24.13
N GLU A 114 0.08 3.39 25.44
CA GLU A 114 -0.75 2.52 26.26
C GLU A 114 -2.22 2.80 26.02
N THR A 115 -2.50 3.97 25.49
CA THR A 115 -3.89 4.33 25.25
C THR A 115 -4.33 4.04 23.82
N ASP A 116 -3.54 3.28 23.07
CA ASP A 116 -3.93 2.92 21.72
C ASP A 116 -5.30 2.30 21.76
N ASP A 117 -6.19 2.75 20.89
CA ASP A 117 -7.49 2.15 20.82
C ASP A 117 -7.40 0.85 20.03
N ILE A 118 -8.51 0.13 20.03
CA ILE A 118 -8.54 -1.17 19.43
C ILE A 118 -8.33 -1.13 17.93
N PHE A 119 -8.77 -0.07 17.27
CA PHE A 119 -8.60 0.03 15.83
C PHE A 119 -7.13 0.24 15.47
N ASN A 120 -6.38 0.98 16.27
CA ASN A 120 -4.94 1.12 16.02
C ASN A 120 -4.23 -0.22 16.15
N GLN A 121 -4.62 -1.02 17.13
CA GLN A 121 -4.03 -2.34 17.28
C GLN A 121 -4.36 -3.23 16.09
N LEU A 122 -5.61 -3.21 15.64
CA LEU A 122 -6.02 -4.01 14.50
C LEU A 122 -5.31 -3.57 13.22
N TYR A 123 -5.16 -2.28 13.03
CA TYR A 123 -4.51 -1.76 11.84
C TYR A 123 -3.01 -2.08 11.84
N ARG A 124 -2.38 -2.05 13.01
CA ARG A 124 -0.98 -2.44 13.12
C ARG A 124 -0.80 -3.91 12.80
N GLU A 125 -1.71 -4.76 13.29
CA GLU A 125 -1.66 -6.17 12.99
C GLU A 125 -1.92 -6.44 11.52
N SER A 126 -2.84 -5.69 10.90
CA SER A 126 -3.12 -5.85 9.47
C SER A 126 -1.91 -5.47 8.63
N LEU A 127 -1.20 -4.43 9.03
CA LEU A 127 0.02 -4.02 8.36
C LEU A 127 1.07 -5.11 8.43
N PHE A 128 1.26 -5.68 9.61
CA PHE A 128 2.25 -6.73 9.82
C PHE A 128 1.88 -7.98 9.01
N LYS A 129 0.61 -8.35 9.02
CA LYS A 129 0.17 -9.53 8.27
C LYS A 129 0.32 -9.34 6.78
N SER A 130 0.00 -8.16 6.28
CA SER A 130 0.15 -7.85 4.86
C SER A 130 1.62 -7.88 4.46
N TYR A 131 2.47 -7.28 5.26
CA TYR A 131 3.91 -7.28 5.01
C TYR A 131 4.44 -8.71 4.95
N THR A 132 4.03 -9.56 5.90
CA THR A 132 4.48 -10.95 5.97
C THR A 132 4.02 -11.73 4.74
N LEU A 133 2.77 -11.53 4.32
CA LEU A 133 2.25 -12.23 3.15
C LEU A 133 3.00 -11.84 1.88
N ILE A 134 3.21 -10.56 1.67
CA ILE A 134 3.87 -10.07 0.47
C ILE A 134 5.34 -10.52 0.47
N ASN A 135 5.98 -10.48 1.63
CA ASN A 135 7.37 -10.90 1.75
C ASN A 135 7.51 -12.39 1.44
N ARG A 136 6.54 -13.20 1.85
CA ARG A 136 6.56 -14.63 1.52
C ARG A 136 6.41 -14.85 0.01
N LEU A 137 5.51 -14.10 -0.61
CA LEU A 137 5.36 -14.19 -2.06
C LEU A 137 6.64 -13.77 -2.78
N LEU A 138 7.29 -12.72 -2.30
CA LEU A 138 8.54 -12.26 -2.88
C LEU A 138 9.60 -13.34 -2.79
N SER A 139 9.71 -14.03 -1.65
CA SER A 139 10.67 -15.12 -1.49
C SER A 139 10.40 -16.25 -2.47
N LEU A 140 9.14 -16.60 -2.68
CA LEU A 140 8.79 -17.67 -3.60
C LEU A 140 9.08 -17.28 -5.06
N ILE A 141 8.86 -16.02 -5.39
CA ILE A 141 9.14 -15.51 -6.72
C ILE A 141 10.65 -15.50 -6.96
N ASP A 142 11.42 -15.00 -6.00
CA ASP A 142 12.87 -14.88 -6.15
C ASP A 142 13.57 -16.23 -6.15
N SER A 143 13.01 -17.23 -5.48
CA SER A 143 13.59 -18.57 -5.48
C SER A 143 13.22 -19.37 -6.73
N GLY A 144 12.33 -18.83 -7.56
CA GLY A 144 11.88 -19.53 -8.75
C GLY A 144 10.78 -20.54 -8.51
N GLU A 145 10.31 -20.67 -7.26
CA GLU A 145 9.25 -21.61 -6.94
C GLU A 145 7.89 -21.12 -7.41
N LEU A 146 7.74 -19.83 -7.62
CA LEU A 146 6.50 -19.24 -8.09
C LEU A 146 6.81 -18.33 -9.27
N ASN A 147 6.19 -18.60 -10.40
CA ASN A 147 6.40 -17.81 -11.60
C ASN A 147 5.05 -17.29 -12.07
N LEU A 148 4.84 -15.99 -11.90
CA LEU A 148 3.57 -15.37 -12.21
C LEU A 148 3.77 -14.14 -13.07
N GLN A 149 2.77 -13.85 -13.89
CA GLN A 149 2.72 -12.56 -14.59
C GLN A 149 2.15 -11.50 -13.67
N THR A 150 2.42 -10.23 -13.98
CA THR A 150 2.00 -9.13 -13.13
C THR A 150 0.50 -9.11 -12.88
N ASP A 151 -0.31 -9.36 -13.91
CA ASP A 151 -1.77 -9.35 -13.75
C ASP A 151 -2.22 -10.46 -12.81
N THR A 152 -1.61 -11.64 -12.92
CA THR A 152 -1.94 -12.75 -12.05
C THR A 152 -1.52 -12.47 -10.62
N LEU A 153 -0.35 -11.87 -10.44
CA LEU A 153 0.12 -11.50 -9.12
C LEU A 153 -0.84 -10.51 -8.46
N LYS A 154 -1.28 -9.50 -9.21
CA LYS A 154 -2.22 -8.52 -8.71
C LYS A 154 -3.49 -9.19 -8.20
N ARG A 155 -4.07 -10.08 -9.01
CA ARG A 155 -5.30 -10.77 -8.60
C ARG A 155 -5.06 -11.66 -7.38
N LEU A 156 -3.93 -12.35 -7.36
CA LEU A 156 -3.61 -13.23 -6.24
C LEU A 156 -3.43 -12.45 -4.96
N LEU A 157 -2.67 -11.36 -4.99
CA LEU A 157 -2.45 -10.54 -3.81
C LEU A 157 -3.75 -9.96 -3.30
N CYS A 158 -4.56 -9.38 -4.17
CA CYS A 158 -5.82 -8.80 -3.75
C CYS A 158 -6.74 -9.84 -3.15
N ARG A 159 -6.76 -11.04 -3.73
CA ARG A 159 -7.60 -12.11 -3.18
C ARG A 159 -7.07 -12.58 -1.82
N LEU A 160 -5.78 -12.79 -1.69
CA LEU A 160 -5.21 -13.24 -0.42
C LEU A 160 -5.45 -12.23 0.68
N LEU A 161 -5.28 -10.96 0.38
CA LEU A 161 -5.51 -9.92 1.35
C LEU A 161 -6.99 -9.80 1.70
N ALA A 162 -7.86 -9.90 0.69
CA ALA A 162 -9.30 -9.76 0.92
C ALA A 162 -9.87 -10.93 1.72
N THR A 163 -9.28 -12.13 1.61
CA THR A 163 -9.80 -13.29 2.33
C THR A 163 -9.10 -13.53 3.67
N SER A 164 -8.06 -12.76 3.99
CA SER A 164 -7.38 -12.92 5.27
C SER A 164 -8.17 -12.25 6.37
N ASN A 165 -8.14 -12.82 7.54
CA ASN A 165 -8.81 -12.28 8.71
C ASN A 165 -7.80 -11.96 9.79
N ILE A 166 -8.10 -10.95 10.59
CA ILE A 166 -7.27 -10.54 11.71
C ILE A 166 -8.07 -10.80 12.97
N PRO A 167 -7.53 -11.58 13.90
CA PRO A 167 -8.23 -11.82 15.15
C PRO A 167 -8.47 -10.52 15.89
N PHE A 168 -9.65 -10.41 16.51
CA PHE A 168 -9.98 -9.21 17.22
C PHE A 168 -9.52 -9.37 18.67
N HIS A 169 -8.45 -8.68 19.00
CA HIS A 169 -7.87 -8.78 20.33
C HIS A 169 -8.22 -7.59 21.21
N GLY A 170 -9.41 -7.07 21.01
CA GLY A 170 -9.76 -5.90 21.77
C GLY A 170 -10.07 -6.14 23.19
N GLU A 171 -10.35 -7.31 23.57
CA GLU A 171 -10.66 -7.56 24.85
C GLU A 171 -9.52 -7.88 25.58
N PRO A 172 -9.17 -7.15 26.43
CA PRO A 172 -7.98 -7.40 27.15
C PRO A 172 -8.06 -8.69 27.77
N ALA A 173 -9.06 -8.85 28.21
CA ALA A 173 -9.15 -10.01 28.91
C ALA A 173 -8.81 -11.08 28.17
N ILE A 174 -8.98 -10.89 27.25
CA ILE A 174 -8.84 -11.84 26.52
C ILE A 174 -7.83 -12.46 27.00
N GLY A 175 -7.29 -12.02 27.51
CA GLY A 175 -6.38 -12.62 27.91
C GLY A 175 -6.33 -13.73 27.77
N MET A 176 -6.45 -13.60 27.49
CA MET A 176 -6.16 -14.44 27.35
C MET A 176 -5.43 -14.77 27.56
#